data_a03559b12e4671054baad9146922bf87
#
_entry.id   a03559b12e4671054baad9146922bf87
#
_cell.length_a   1.000
_cell.length_b   1.000
_cell.length_c   1.000
_cell.angle_alpha   90.00
_cell.angle_beta   90.00
_cell.angle_gamma   90.00
#
_symmetry.space_group_name_H-M   'P 1'
#
loop_
_entity.id
_entity.type
_entity.pdbx_description
1 polymer ?
#
loop_
_entity_poly.entity_id
_entity_poly.type
_entity_poly.pdbx_seq_one_letter_code
_entity_poly.pdbx_strand_id
1 'polypeptide(L)'
;MTRRTKNADTADARHTELKRILEERRREILSEVQEKMRDVRSEGASGEGQGVLDAAETSEADIQDDIEFALIQMKSETLHKIEEALSRLAEKTYGYCNECADEISERRLWALPFAVRCKDCEEEREMAELRERHLSQRRSSGFLIDLN
;
A
#
# COMPACT_ATOMS: atom_id res chain seq x y z
N MET A 1 26.23 -26.85 -23.71
CA MET A 1 25.44 -25.62 -23.99
C MET A 1 24.01 -25.64 -23.43
N THR A 2 23.70 -26.42 -22.38
CA THR A 2 22.31 -26.69 -21.92
C THR A 2 21.94 -26.09 -20.60
N ARG A 3 22.79 -25.29 -19.93
CA ARG A 3 22.48 -24.65 -18.65
C ARG A 3 21.84 -23.24 -18.78
N ARG A 4 22.07 -22.56 -19.89
CA ARG A 4 21.60 -21.17 -20.10
C ARG A 4 20.12 -21.07 -20.49
N THR A 5 19.60 -22.06 -21.18
CA THR A 5 18.20 -22.13 -21.62
C THR A 5 17.23 -22.45 -20.45
N LYS A 6 17.63 -23.35 -19.56
CA LYS A 6 16.79 -23.73 -18.39
C LYS A 6 16.57 -22.57 -17.41
N ASN A 7 17.52 -21.67 -17.27
CA ASN A 7 17.37 -20.51 -16.37
C ASN A 7 16.47 -19.44 -16.97
N ALA A 8 16.43 -19.28 -18.28
CA ALA A 8 15.51 -18.35 -18.95
C ALA A 8 14.06 -18.83 -18.87
N ASP A 9 13.80 -20.11 -19.14
CA ASP A 9 12.47 -20.70 -19.07
C ASP A 9 11.89 -20.67 -17.63
N THR A 10 12.73 -20.85 -16.62
CA THR A 10 12.30 -20.76 -15.20
C THR A 10 12.08 -19.31 -14.74
N ALA A 11 12.80 -18.35 -15.29
CA ALA A 11 12.58 -16.94 -15.02
C ALA A 11 11.28 -16.44 -15.66
N ASP A 12 11.00 -16.82 -16.89
CA ASP A 12 9.76 -16.49 -17.59
C ASP A 12 8.53 -17.12 -16.92
N ALA A 13 8.63 -18.36 -16.47
CA ALA A 13 7.56 -19.03 -15.71
C ALA A 13 7.29 -18.33 -14.37
N ARG A 14 8.33 -17.88 -13.65
CA ARG A 14 8.19 -17.10 -12.41
C ARG A 14 7.56 -15.74 -12.65
N HIS A 15 7.97 -15.02 -13.68
CA HIS A 15 7.38 -13.73 -14.03
C HIS A 15 5.90 -13.87 -14.38
N THR A 16 5.53 -14.91 -15.10
CA THR A 16 4.13 -15.21 -15.42
C THR A 16 3.30 -15.50 -14.19
N GLU A 17 3.82 -16.28 -13.25
CA GLU A 17 3.13 -16.58 -11.99
C GLU A 17 3.01 -15.35 -11.08
N LEU A 18 4.06 -14.55 -10.95
CA LEU A 18 4.01 -13.30 -10.18
C LEU A 18 3.03 -12.30 -10.80
N LYS A 19 2.98 -12.21 -12.12
CA LYS A 19 1.98 -11.40 -12.82
C LYS A 19 0.57 -11.85 -12.49
N ARG A 20 0.31 -13.16 -12.53
CA ARG A 20 -1.00 -13.73 -12.19
C ARG A 20 -1.41 -13.37 -10.75
N ILE A 21 -0.50 -13.52 -9.79
CA ILE A 21 -0.72 -13.18 -8.38
C ILE A 21 -1.05 -11.69 -8.21
N LEU A 22 -0.30 -10.81 -8.86
CA LEU A 22 -0.54 -9.36 -8.81
C LEU A 22 -1.88 -8.97 -9.44
N GLU A 23 -2.23 -9.54 -10.58
CA GLU A 23 -3.51 -9.29 -11.25
C GLU A 23 -4.70 -9.81 -10.44
N GLU A 24 -4.55 -10.95 -9.78
CA GLU A 24 -5.56 -11.51 -8.89
C GLU A 24 -5.77 -10.62 -7.66
N ARG A 25 -4.68 -10.21 -7.02
CA ARG A 25 -4.73 -9.31 -5.87
C ARG A 25 -5.32 -7.94 -6.22
N ARG A 26 -4.99 -7.42 -7.40
CA ARG A 26 -5.60 -6.20 -7.93
C ARG A 26 -7.12 -6.31 -8.04
N ARG A 27 -7.61 -7.42 -8.60
CA ARG A 27 -9.05 -7.65 -8.76
C ARG A 27 -9.77 -7.76 -7.42
N GLU A 28 -9.18 -8.47 -6.45
CA GLU A 28 -9.72 -8.59 -5.09
C GLU A 28 -9.88 -7.21 -4.44
N ILE A 29 -8.81 -6.41 -4.42
CA ILE A 29 -8.83 -5.08 -3.80
C ILE A 29 -9.83 -4.16 -4.50
N LEU A 30 -9.90 -4.18 -5.83
CA LEU A 30 -10.88 -3.38 -6.58
C LEU A 30 -12.32 -3.76 -6.22
N SER A 31 -12.60 -5.06 -6.09
CA SER A 31 -13.92 -5.56 -5.69
C SER A 31 -14.28 -5.09 -4.27
N GLU A 32 -13.34 -5.21 -3.33
CA GLU A 32 -13.53 -4.78 -1.95
C GLU A 32 -13.76 -3.25 -1.83
N VAL A 33 -13.02 -2.45 -2.58
CA VAL A 33 -13.22 -0.99 -2.61
C VAL A 33 -14.56 -0.62 -3.21
N GLN A 34 -14.98 -1.28 -4.30
CA GLN A 34 -16.27 -1.02 -4.91
C GLN A 34 -17.44 -1.40 -4.01
N GLU A 35 -17.31 -2.51 -3.27
CA GLU A 35 -18.32 -2.94 -2.31
C GLU A 35 -18.46 -1.90 -1.18
N LYS A 36 -17.37 -1.49 -0.57
CA LYS A 36 -17.36 -0.46 0.47
C LYS A 36 -17.93 0.88 -0.02
N MET A 37 -17.61 1.30 -1.23
CA MET A 37 -18.17 2.52 -1.80
C MET A 37 -19.69 2.43 -2.06
N ARG A 38 -20.23 1.23 -2.30
CA ARG A 38 -21.67 1.03 -2.41
C ARG A 38 -22.34 1.13 -1.04
N ASP A 39 -21.76 0.53 -0.01
CA ASP A 39 -22.27 0.55 1.35
C ASP A 39 -22.40 1.99 1.86
N VAL A 40 -21.36 2.79 1.75
CA VAL A 40 -21.35 4.21 2.12
C VAL A 40 -22.43 5.00 1.36
N ARG A 41 -22.67 4.72 0.08
CA ARG A 41 -23.74 5.38 -0.68
C ARG A 41 -25.13 4.95 -0.23
N SER A 42 -25.33 3.68 0.13
CA SER A 42 -26.62 3.18 0.56
C SER A 42 -27.01 3.72 1.93
N GLU A 43 -26.06 3.90 2.82
CA GLU A 43 -26.27 4.49 4.14
C GLU A 43 -26.57 5.99 4.05
N GLY A 44 -25.87 6.73 3.20
CA GLY A 44 -26.14 8.15 2.93
C GLY A 44 -27.50 8.42 2.28
N ALA A 45 -28.04 7.48 1.51
CA ALA A 45 -29.36 7.59 0.90
C ALA A 45 -30.53 7.25 1.86
N SER A 46 -30.25 6.54 2.95
CA SER A 46 -31.24 6.14 3.97
C SER A 46 -31.47 7.19 5.05
N GLY A 47 -30.76 8.32 4.99
CA GLY A 47 -30.73 9.36 6.01
C GLY A 47 -31.96 10.31 6.10
N GLU A 48 -33.03 10.08 5.33
CA GLU A 48 -34.24 10.93 5.35
C GLU A 48 -35.28 10.51 6.42
N GLY A 49 -34.84 9.96 7.54
CA GLY A 49 -35.75 9.51 8.61
C GLY A 49 -35.18 9.59 10.02
N GLN A 50 -34.15 10.39 10.23
CA GLN A 50 -33.43 10.38 11.49
C GLN A 50 -34.12 11.20 12.57
N GLY A 51 -34.67 10.47 13.56
CA GLY A 51 -34.91 11.05 14.88
C GLY A 51 -33.58 11.54 15.49
N VAL A 52 -33.66 12.45 16.46
CA VAL A 52 -32.52 13.05 17.15
C VAL A 52 -31.56 11.93 17.64
N LEU A 53 -30.47 11.70 16.93
CA LEU A 53 -29.36 10.81 17.35
C LEU A 53 -28.71 11.45 18.59
N ASP A 54 -28.45 10.65 19.60
CA ASP A 54 -27.68 11.08 20.76
C ASP A 54 -26.23 11.41 20.33
N ALA A 55 -25.61 12.39 20.98
CA ALA A 55 -24.25 12.85 20.66
C ALA A 55 -23.20 11.71 20.74
N ALA A 56 -23.44 10.66 21.51
CA ALA A 56 -22.60 9.48 21.59
C ALA A 56 -22.70 8.62 20.33
N GLU A 57 -23.89 8.41 19.77
CA GLU A 57 -24.11 7.64 18.55
C GLU A 57 -23.52 8.34 17.33
N THR A 58 -23.60 9.67 17.28
CA THR A 58 -22.97 10.48 16.22
C THR A 58 -21.46 10.36 16.26
N SER A 59 -20.86 10.37 17.46
CA SER A 59 -19.41 10.25 17.64
C SER A 59 -18.87 8.87 17.24
N GLU A 60 -19.63 7.80 17.49
CA GLU A 60 -19.25 6.45 17.05
C GLU A 60 -19.33 6.30 15.53
N ALA A 61 -20.35 6.89 14.90
CA ALA A 61 -20.50 6.89 13.45
C ALA A 61 -19.35 7.67 12.76
N ASP A 62 -19.00 8.85 13.28
CA ASP A 62 -17.89 9.65 12.76
C ASP A 62 -16.55 8.89 12.83
N ILE A 63 -16.29 8.17 13.94
CA ILE A 63 -15.08 7.35 14.09
C ILE A 63 -15.08 6.16 13.09
N GLN A 64 -16.24 5.54 12.88
CA GLN A 64 -16.36 4.44 11.93
C GLN A 64 -16.10 4.91 10.48
N ASP A 65 -16.64 6.06 10.10
CA ASP A 65 -16.42 6.68 8.80
C ASP A 65 -14.93 7.01 8.57
N ASP A 66 -14.26 7.54 9.58
CA ASP A 66 -12.82 7.82 9.52
C ASP A 66 -11.98 6.55 9.33
N ILE A 67 -12.34 5.46 10.00
CA ILE A 67 -11.68 4.15 9.86
C ILE A 67 -11.90 3.60 8.45
N GLU A 68 -13.11 3.66 7.92
CA GLU A 68 -13.45 3.17 6.58
C GLU A 68 -12.72 3.97 5.50
N PHE A 69 -12.68 5.29 5.65
CA PHE A 69 -11.92 6.16 4.75
C PHE A 69 -10.41 5.80 4.76
N ALA A 70 -9.83 5.61 5.95
CA ALA A 70 -8.44 5.21 6.08
C ALA A 70 -8.16 3.84 5.43
N LEU A 71 -9.06 2.88 5.56
CA LEU A 71 -8.96 1.58 4.89
C LEU A 71 -9.02 1.69 3.36
N ILE A 72 -9.91 2.51 2.83
CA ILE A 72 -10.01 2.77 1.38
C ILE A 72 -8.71 3.41 0.88
N GLN A 73 -8.15 4.35 1.61
CA GLN A 73 -6.88 4.98 1.27
C GLN A 73 -5.72 3.98 1.24
N MET A 74 -5.59 3.13 2.26
CA MET A 74 -4.58 2.06 2.30
C MET A 74 -4.71 1.08 1.13
N LYS A 75 -5.93 0.73 0.76
CA LYS A 75 -6.21 -0.13 -0.40
C LYS A 75 -5.84 0.54 -1.72
N SER A 76 -6.14 1.84 -1.86
CA SER A 76 -5.73 2.64 -3.01
C SER A 76 -4.22 2.71 -3.17
N GLU A 77 -3.47 2.92 -2.09
CA GLU A 77 -2.01 2.89 -2.09
C GLU A 77 -1.46 1.50 -2.50
N THR A 78 -2.11 0.43 -2.02
CA THR A 78 -1.71 -0.93 -2.40
C THR A 78 -1.98 -1.20 -3.88
N LEU A 79 -3.11 -0.74 -4.42
CA LEU A 79 -3.40 -0.81 -5.85
C LEU A 79 -2.33 -0.11 -6.69
N HIS A 80 -1.94 1.09 -6.29
CA HIS A 80 -0.88 1.84 -6.96
C HIS A 80 0.45 1.08 -6.98
N LYS A 81 0.84 0.47 -5.86
CA LYS A 81 2.04 -0.39 -5.77
C LYS A 81 1.95 -1.62 -6.68
N ILE A 82 0.79 -2.22 -6.79
CA ILE A 82 0.56 -3.37 -7.70
C ILE A 82 0.68 -2.93 -9.15
N GLU A 83 0.10 -1.80 -9.53
CA GLU A 83 0.18 -1.25 -10.89
C GLU A 83 1.62 -0.90 -11.28
N GLU A 84 2.38 -0.32 -10.37
CA GLU A 84 3.81 -0.08 -10.56
C GLU A 84 4.58 -1.40 -10.76
N ALA A 85 4.31 -2.44 -9.95
CA ALA A 85 4.94 -3.74 -10.10
C ALA A 85 4.61 -4.40 -11.44
N LEU A 86 3.37 -4.30 -11.92
CA LEU A 86 2.95 -4.79 -13.23
C LEU A 86 3.63 -4.03 -14.38
N SER A 87 3.79 -2.72 -14.27
CA SER A 87 4.55 -1.91 -15.23
C SER A 87 6.02 -2.34 -15.29
N ARG A 88 6.64 -2.54 -14.14
CA ARG A 88 8.04 -2.99 -14.04
C ARG A 88 8.24 -4.40 -14.60
N LEU A 89 7.25 -5.29 -14.45
CA LEU A 89 7.26 -6.60 -15.11
C LEU A 89 7.27 -6.47 -16.64
N ALA A 90 6.44 -5.56 -17.17
CA ALA A 90 6.38 -5.30 -18.61
C ALA A 90 7.70 -4.70 -19.15
N GLU A 91 8.33 -3.83 -18.36
CA GLU A 91 9.60 -3.16 -18.69
C GLU A 91 10.83 -4.03 -18.41
N LYS A 92 10.64 -5.23 -17.84
CA LYS A 92 11.73 -6.16 -17.43
C LYS A 92 12.67 -5.59 -16.36
N THR A 93 12.19 -4.64 -15.56
CA THR A 93 12.91 -4.04 -14.43
C THR A 93 12.43 -4.57 -13.07
N TYR A 94 11.43 -5.46 -13.08
CA TYR A 94 10.91 -6.10 -11.88
C TYR A 94 11.98 -6.95 -11.19
N GLY A 95 11.99 -6.90 -9.86
CA GLY A 95 12.93 -7.67 -9.04
C GLY A 95 14.25 -6.98 -8.75
N TYR A 96 14.46 -5.78 -9.26
CA TYR A 96 15.63 -4.95 -8.95
C TYR A 96 15.25 -3.78 -8.04
N CYS A 97 16.12 -3.46 -7.09
CA CYS A 97 15.94 -2.35 -6.17
C CYS A 97 16.04 -1.02 -6.90
N ASN A 98 15.12 -0.08 -6.63
CA ASN A 98 15.13 1.25 -7.24
C ASN A 98 16.28 2.14 -6.73
N GLU A 99 16.82 1.85 -5.55
CA GLU A 99 17.85 2.68 -4.91
C GLU A 99 19.27 2.19 -5.26
N CYS A 100 19.56 0.89 -5.01
CA CYS A 100 20.89 0.34 -5.23
C CYS A 100 21.04 -0.44 -6.54
N ALA A 101 19.95 -0.67 -7.28
CA ALA A 101 19.89 -1.50 -8.48
C ALA A 101 20.26 -2.99 -8.28
N ASP A 102 20.48 -3.44 -7.06
CA ASP A 102 20.72 -4.84 -6.75
C ASP A 102 19.43 -5.66 -6.85
N GLU A 103 19.59 -6.96 -7.04
CA GLU A 103 18.49 -7.89 -7.12
C GLU A 103 17.78 -8.04 -5.75
N ILE A 104 16.46 -7.89 -5.75
CA ILE A 104 15.63 -8.13 -4.57
C ILE A 104 15.50 -9.64 -4.38
N SER A 105 15.72 -10.14 -3.15
CA SER A 105 15.63 -11.57 -2.88
C SER A 105 14.27 -12.16 -3.23
N GLU A 106 14.26 -13.33 -3.84
CA GLU A 106 13.02 -14.04 -4.22
C GLU A 106 12.08 -14.22 -3.03
N ARG A 107 12.62 -14.56 -1.87
CA ARG A 107 11.84 -14.72 -0.64
C ARG A 107 11.06 -13.44 -0.29
N ARG A 108 11.65 -12.27 -0.51
CA ARG A 108 10.99 -10.99 -0.29
C ARG A 108 9.90 -10.72 -1.34
N LEU A 109 10.17 -11.03 -2.59
CA LEU A 109 9.19 -10.87 -3.68
C LEU A 109 7.99 -11.82 -3.54
N TRP A 110 8.18 -13.01 -2.98
CA TRP A 110 7.06 -13.91 -2.65
C TRP A 110 6.20 -13.37 -1.51
N ALA A 111 6.82 -12.78 -0.50
CA ALA A 111 6.08 -12.17 0.61
C ALA A 111 5.46 -10.83 0.25
N LEU A 112 6.16 -10.02 -0.56
CA LEU A 112 5.78 -8.68 -1.00
C LEU A 112 5.98 -8.56 -2.52
N PRO A 113 5.03 -9.04 -3.33
CA PRO A 113 5.18 -9.08 -4.80
C PRO A 113 5.33 -7.70 -5.45
N PHE A 114 4.97 -6.63 -4.75
CA PHE A 114 5.10 -5.24 -5.17
C PHE A 114 6.28 -4.51 -4.51
N ALA A 115 7.25 -5.23 -3.94
CA ALA A 115 8.45 -4.61 -3.36
C ALA A 115 9.29 -3.95 -4.45
N VAL A 116 9.60 -2.68 -4.28
CA VAL A 116 10.44 -1.88 -5.18
C VAL A 116 11.85 -1.64 -4.62
N ARG A 117 12.08 -2.00 -3.35
CA ARG A 117 13.37 -1.88 -2.65
C ARG A 117 13.80 -3.19 -2.02
N CYS A 118 15.10 -3.41 -1.97
CA CYS A 118 15.66 -4.49 -1.17
C CYS A 118 15.46 -4.21 0.33
N LYS A 119 15.73 -5.19 1.17
CA LYS A 119 15.54 -5.07 2.61
C LYS A 119 16.34 -3.91 3.19
N ASP A 120 17.61 -3.81 2.84
CA ASP A 120 18.55 -2.83 3.40
C ASP A 120 18.15 -1.39 3.03
N CYS A 121 17.82 -1.13 1.77
CA CYS A 121 17.35 0.19 1.34
C CYS A 121 16.00 0.58 1.95
N GLU A 122 15.10 -0.39 2.21
CA GLU A 122 13.83 -0.11 2.89
C GLU A 122 14.07 0.23 4.36
N GLU A 123 14.93 -0.51 5.06
CA GLU A 123 15.30 -0.22 6.45
C GLU A 123 15.97 1.16 6.59
N GLU A 124 16.88 1.52 5.68
CA GLU A 124 17.48 2.85 5.64
C GLU A 124 16.46 3.96 5.46
N ARG A 125 15.49 3.77 4.57
CA ARG A 125 14.39 4.72 4.33
C ARG A 125 13.51 4.89 5.57
N GLU A 126 13.10 3.78 6.19
CA GLU A 126 12.29 3.79 7.41
C GLU A 126 13.01 4.51 8.56
N MET A 127 14.30 4.27 8.71
CA MET A 127 15.13 4.96 9.70
C MET A 127 15.26 6.46 9.42
N ALA A 128 15.36 6.85 8.16
CA ALA A 128 15.41 8.27 7.78
C ALA A 128 14.07 8.97 8.08
N GLU A 129 12.96 8.35 7.75
CA GLU A 129 11.61 8.86 8.05
C GLU A 129 11.38 9.00 9.56
N LEU A 130 11.81 8.03 10.36
CA LEU A 130 11.73 8.11 11.82
C LEU A 130 12.54 9.29 12.38
N ARG A 131 13.76 9.51 11.88
CA ARG A 131 14.59 10.66 12.29
C ARG A 131 13.90 11.98 11.93
N GLU A 132 13.33 12.09 10.75
CA GLU A 132 12.64 13.30 10.31
C GLU A 132 11.39 13.59 11.15
N ARG A 133 10.59 12.57 11.48
CA ARG A 133 9.45 12.70 12.40
C ARG A 133 9.88 13.19 13.79
N HIS A 134 10.94 12.64 14.33
CA HIS A 134 11.48 13.08 15.62
C HIS A 134 11.97 14.54 15.59
N LEU A 135 12.62 14.95 14.50
CA LEU A 135 13.09 16.31 14.34
C LEU A 135 11.92 17.30 14.19
N SER A 136 10.88 16.95 13.44
CA SER A 136 9.69 17.78 13.27
C SER A 136 8.91 17.94 14.58
N GLN A 137 8.77 16.88 15.37
CA GLN A 137 8.15 16.94 16.71
C GLN A 137 8.94 17.84 17.68
N ARG A 138 10.27 17.78 17.65
CA ARG A 138 11.13 18.66 18.48
C ARG A 138 11.00 20.13 18.08
N ARG A 139 10.85 20.43 16.79
CA ARG A 139 10.62 21.79 16.29
C ARG A 139 9.26 22.35 16.73
N SER A 140 8.21 21.55 16.65
CA SER A 140 6.86 21.97 17.05
C SER A 140 6.75 22.16 18.57
N SER A 141 7.43 21.32 19.38
CA SER A 141 7.43 21.49 20.85
C SER A 141 8.30 22.67 21.32
N GLY A 142 9.39 22.99 20.59
CA GLY A 142 10.22 24.15 20.90
C GLY A 142 9.54 25.49 20.67
N PHE A 143 8.66 25.59 19.68
CA PHE A 143 7.93 26.83 19.36
C PHE A 143 6.91 27.23 20.44
N LEU A 144 6.40 26.28 21.25
CA LEU A 144 5.45 26.55 22.34
C LEU A 144 6.12 27.07 23.61
N ILE A 145 7.44 27.00 23.75
CA ILE A 145 8.17 27.44 24.95
C ILE A 145 8.58 28.90 24.87
N ASP A 146 8.69 29.47 23.67
CA ASP A 146 9.10 30.88 23.46
C ASP A 146 7.96 31.90 23.55
N LEU A 147 6.74 31.51 23.90
CA LEU A 147 5.58 32.38 23.99
C LEU A 147 5.14 32.70 25.44
N ASN A 148 6.00 32.50 26.43
CA ASN A 148 5.64 32.80 27.84
C ASN A 148 6.57 33.85 28.48
#